data_09fbb3f58e3c4d9faab037734d668a6c
#
_entry.id   09fbb3f58e3c4d9faab037734d668a6c
#
_cell.length_a   1.000
_cell.length_b   1.000
_cell.length_c   1.000
_cell.angle_alpha   90.00
_cell.angle_beta   90.00
_cell.angle_gamma   90.00
#
_symmetry.space_group_name_H-M   'P 1'
#
loop_
_entity.id
_entity.type
_entity.pdbx_description
1 polymer ?
#
loop_
_entity_poly.entity_id
_entity_poly.type
_entity_poly.pdbx_seq_one_letter_code
_entity_poly.pdbx_strand_id
1 'polypeptide(L)'
;MPLGAFKAALMGTAGVSTGDVVLLSSQTASNSATISFTSDITSTYGEYIFKFYNINPATDDVEFTFNGSIDGGSNYNVTKTTTRFSAYHREDDGDTGFGYYAAGDLAQSADFHKLLVGAGNAADEGGAGEVHLFNPSSTTYVKHFYSTTQQGDNGGLAVNAFIGGYFNNTDNIDAVQFKMSSGNFDGKIKMWGVK
;
A
#
# COMPACT_ATOMS: atom_id res chain seq x y z
N MET A 1 -24.01 -9.97 -39.02
CA MET A 1 -22.80 -9.55 -38.30
C MET A 1 -22.92 -10.01 -36.85
N PRO A 2 -21.88 -10.60 -36.26
CA PRO A 2 -21.97 -11.13 -34.89
C PRO A 2 -22.14 -9.97 -33.89
N LEU A 3 -23.01 -10.14 -32.91
CA LEU A 3 -23.31 -9.14 -31.86
C LEU A 3 -22.05 -8.68 -31.08
N GLY A 4 -20.99 -9.49 -31.06
CA GLY A 4 -19.71 -9.16 -30.41
C GLY A 4 -18.91 -8.05 -31.09
N ALA A 5 -18.99 -7.91 -32.42
CA ALA A 5 -18.32 -6.85 -33.16
C ALA A 5 -18.96 -5.48 -32.93
N PHE A 6 -20.28 -5.43 -32.69
CA PHE A 6 -21.01 -4.21 -32.38
C PHE A 6 -20.68 -3.68 -30.98
N LYS A 7 -20.49 -4.55 -30.00
CA LYS A 7 -20.05 -4.14 -28.64
C LYS A 7 -18.63 -3.56 -28.63
N ALA A 8 -17.71 -4.17 -29.36
CA ALA A 8 -16.31 -3.70 -29.44
C ALA A 8 -16.21 -2.33 -30.16
N ALA A 9 -17.01 -2.12 -31.22
CA ALA A 9 -17.06 -0.84 -31.92
C ALA A 9 -17.72 0.27 -31.07
N LEU A 10 -18.77 -0.04 -30.31
CA LEU A 10 -19.43 0.93 -29.44
C LEU A 10 -18.57 1.35 -28.26
N MET A 11 -17.76 0.44 -27.72
CA MET A 11 -16.85 0.74 -26.58
C MET A 11 -15.55 1.41 -27.02
N GLY A 12 -15.10 1.24 -28.26
CA GLY A 12 -13.86 1.81 -28.76
C GLY A 12 -14.00 3.18 -29.45
N THR A 13 -15.14 3.47 -30.08
CA THR A 13 -15.33 4.70 -30.87
C THR A 13 -16.30 5.71 -30.26
N ALA A 14 -17.11 5.30 -29.30
CA ALA A 14 -18.12 6.19 -28.68
C ALA A 14 -17.62 6.98 -27.47
N GLY A 15 -16.30 7.02 -27.23
CA GLY A 15 -15.75 7.78 -26.09
C GLY A 15 -16.31 7.34 -24.73
N VAL A 16 -16.74 6.07 -24.60
CA VAL A 16 -17.04 5.52 -23.28
C VAL A 16 -15.74 5.55 -22.51
N SER A 17 -15.69 6.40 -21.49
CA SER A 17 -14.58 6.46 -20.54
C SER A 17 -14.22 5.04 -20.12
N THR A 18 -12.96 4.65 -20.30
CA THR A 18 -12.46 3.34 -19.86
C THR A 18 -12.45 3.23 -18.33
N GLY A 19 -13.21 4.08 -17.65
CA GLY A 19 -13.33 4.22 -16.21
C GLY A 19 -12.30 5.20 -15.67
N ASP A 20 -12.66 5.84 -14.58
CA ASP A 20 -11.75 6.77 -13.88
C ASP A 20 -10.68 6.05 -13.08
N VAL A 21 -10.79 4.71 -12.94
CA VAL A 21 -9.84 3.84 -12.22
C VAL A 21 -9.21 2.84 -13.19
N VAL A 22 -7.90 2.93 -13.39
CA VAL A 22 -7.14 2.13 -14.36
C VAL A 22 -6.08 1.30 -13.65
N LEU A 23 -6.03 -0.01 -13.90
CA LEU A 23 -4.93 -0.87 -13.43
C LEU A 23 -3.67 -0.53 -14.23
N LEU A 24 -2.64 -0.04 -13.55
CA LEU A 24 -1.36 0.35 -14.15
C LEU A 24 -0.32 -0.76 -14.06
N SER A 25 -0.22 -1.43 -12.92
CA SER A 25 0.77 -2.46 -12.68
C SER A 25 0.26 -3.54 -11.71
N SER A 26 0.77 -4.75 -11.88
CA SER A 26 0.52 -5.88 -10.98
C SER A 26 1.81 -6.67 -10.78
N GLN A 27 2.31 -6.72 -9.56
CA GLN A 27 3.53 -7.43 -9.20
C GLN A 27 3.22 -8.54 -8.19
N THR A 28 3.89 -9.68 -8.34
CA THR A 28 3.80 -10.81 -7.42
C THR A 28 5.14 -10.99 -6.72
N ALA A 29 5.11 -10.92 -5.39
CA ALA A 29 6.23 -11.34 -4.56
C ALA A 29 6.20 -12.86 -4.44
N SER A 30 7.33 -13.50 -4.70
CA SER A 30 7.59 -14.93 -4.48
C SER A 30 8.94 -15.05 -3.80
N ASN A 31 8.93 -15.16 -2.49
CA ASN A 31 10.11 -15.06 -1.63
C ASN A 31 10.97 -13.83 -1.98
N SER A 32 10.32 -12.68 -2.13
CA SER A 32 10.94 -11.44 -2.62
C SER A 32 11.33 -10.54 -1.45
N ALA A 33 12.51 -9.92 -1.52
CA ALA A 33 12.97 -8.96 -0.51
C ALA A 33 12.18 -7.64 -0.57
N THR A 34 11.78 -7.22 -1.77
CA THR A 34 11.07 -5.96 -2.02
C THR A 34 10.15 -6.07 -3.23
N ILE A 35 9.12 -5.23 -3.27
CA ILE A 35 8.34 -4.88 -4.47
C ILE A 35 8.41 -3.37 -4.66
N SER A 36 8.85 -2.92 -5.84
CA SER A 36 9.01 -1.49 -6.15
C SER A 36 8.22 -1.12 -7.41
N PHE A 37 7.49 -0.02 -7.34
CA PHE A 37 6.82 0.63 -8.47
C PHE A 37 7.63 1.86 -8.83
N THR A 38 8.40 1.77 -9.93
CA THR A 38 9.36 2.80 -10.40
C THR A 38 8.93 3.42 -11.71
N SER A 39 7.74 3.09 -12.21
CA SER A 39 7.13 3.66 -13.41
C SER A 39 5.66 3.96 -13.17
N ASP A 40 5.07 4.71 -14.09
CA ASP A 40 3.64 5.01 -14.15
C ASP A 40 3.09 5.91 -13.03
N ILE A 41 3.93 6.36 -12.08
CA ILE A 41 3.57 7.40 -11.10
C ILE A 41 3.89 8.75 -11.73
N THR A 42 2.88 9.36 -12.34
CA THR A 42 3.00 10.58 -13.15
C THR A 42 1.89 11.58 -12.81
N SER A 43 1.85 12.73 -13.50
CA SER A 43 0.78 13.71 -13.36
C SER A 43 -0.53 13.32 -14.08
N THR A 44 -0.61 12.14 -14.68
CA THR A 44 -1.81 11.66 -15.38
C THR A 44 -2.98 11.40 -14.44
N TYR A 45 -2.68 10.96 -13.21
CA TYR A 45 -3.67 10.60 -12.21
C TYR A 45 -3.48 11.44 -10.95
N GLY A 46 -4.61 11.86 -10.37
CA GLY A 46 -4.64 12.61 -9.11
C GLY A 46 -4.47 11.72 -7.88
N GLU A 47 -4.77 10.44 -8.01
CA GLU A 47 -4.65 9.46 -6.94
C GLU A 47 -4.06 8.16 -7.46
N TYR A 48 -3.24 7.53 -6.61
CA TYR A 48 -2.70 6.18 -6.83
C TYR A 48 -3.10 5.27 -5.69
N ILE A 49 -3.70 4.11 -6.03
CA ILE A 49 -4.14 3.11 -5.06
C ILE A 49 -3.24 1.87 -5.20
N PHE A 50 -2.57 1.52 -4.12
CA PHE A 50 -1.78 0.28 -4.02
C PHE A 50 -2.56 -0.72 -3.18
N LYS A 51 -3.11 -1.77 -3.80
CA LYS A 51 -3.80 -2.85 -3.09
C LYS A 51 -2.87 -4.06 -2.96
N PHE A 52 -2.73 -4.55 -1.75
CA PHE A 52 -1.91 -5.72 -1.46
C PHE A 52 -2.77 -6.85 -0.91
N TYR A 53 -2.42 -8.07 -1.33
CA TYR A 53 -3.20 -9.29 -1.10
C TYR A 53 -2.28 -10.39 -0.61
N ASN A 54 -2.72 -11.11 0.41
CA ASN A 54 -2.02 -12.28 0.95
C ASN A 54 -0.54 -12.00 1.23
N ILE A 55 -0.27 -10.89 1.91
CA ILE A 55 1.09 -10.56 2.33
C ILE A 55 1.46 -11.51 3.47
N ASN A 56 2.37 -12.43 3.17
CA ASN A 56 2.83 -13.44 4.11
C ASN A 56 4.36 -13.39 4.18
N PRO A 57 4.94 -13.06 5.35
CA PRO A 57 6.39 -12.98 5.52
C PRO A 57 7.03 -14.37 5.64
N ALA A 58 8.28 -14.48 5.23
CA ALA A 58 9.09 -15.67 5.47
C ALA A 58 9.65 -15.72 6.91
N THR A 59 9.70 -14.55 7.57
CA THR A 59 10.17 -14.39 8.97
C THR A 59 9.00 -14.09 9.86
N ASP A 60 8.91 -14.72 11.00
CA ASP A 60 7.85 -14.51 11.98
C ASP A 60 8.03 -13.17 12.71
N ASP A 61 6.90 -12.56 13.15
CA ASP A 61 6.85 -11.33 13.96
C ASP A 61 7.59 -10.15 13.31
N VAL A 62 7.24 -9.83 12.08
CA VAL A 62 7.82 -8.72 11.32
C VAL A 62 6.77 -7.73 10.86
N GLU A 63 7.21 -6.53 10.43
CA GLU A 63 6.32 -5.52 9.89
C GLU A 63 6.35 -5.52 8.36
N PHE A 64 5.19 -5.40 7.72
CA PHE A 64 5.09 -5.01 6.32
C PHE A 64 5.07 -3.49 6.20
N THR A 65 5.95 -2.94 5.38
CA THR A 65 6.26 -1.52 5.39
C THR A 65 6.27 -0.91 3.98
N PHE A 66 6.15 0.44 3.88
CA PHE A 66 6.31 1.16 2.62
C PHE A 66 7.05 2.48 2.78
N ASN A 67 7.65 2.97 1.69
CA ASN A 67 8.20 4.32 1.58
C ASN A 67 8.14 4.81 0.12
N GLY A 68 8.25 6.13 -0.06
CA GLY A 68 8.36 6.78 -1.36
C GLY A 68 9.80 7.15 -1.73
N SER A 69 10.00 7.44 -3.01
CA SER A 69 11.23 7.95 -3.60
C SER A 69 10.95 9.21 -4.40
N ILE A 70 11.97 10.09 -4.51
CA ILE A 70 11.99 11.31 -5.34
C ILE A 70 13.13 11.28 -6.38
N ASP A 71 13.78 10.13 -6.53
CA ASP A 71 14.99 9.97 -7.37
C ASP A 71 14.90 8.69 -8.24
N GLY A 72 13.69 8.35 -8.71
CA GLY A 72 13.44 7.25 -9.62
C GLY A 72 13.59 5.87 -8.97
N GLY A 73 13.45 5.78 -7.64
CA GLY A 73 13.60 4.53 -6.90
C GLY A 73 15.04 4.18 -6.52
N SER A 74 15.97 5.13 -6.62
CA SER A 74 17.35 4.94 -6.16
C SER A 74 17.42 4.93 -4.62
N ASN A 75 16.62 5.77 -3.97
CA ASN A 75 16.50 5.83 -2.52
C ASN A 75 15.03 5.93 -2.10
N TYR A 76 14.66 5.19 -1.05
CA TYR A 76 13.32 5.20 -0.45
C TYR A 76 13.41 5.74 0.98
N ASN A 77 13.62 7.04 1.10
CA ASN A 77 13.93 7.72 2.36
C ASN A 77 13.20 9.05 2.53
N VAL A 78 12.05 9.22 1.88
CA VAL A 78 11.31 10.48 1.99
C VAL A 78 10.75 10.64 3.39
N THR A 79 11.07 11.77 4.02
CA THR A 79 10.60 12.13 5.36
C THR A 79 9.08 12.22 5.42
N LYS A 80 8.47 11.68 6.46
CA LYS A 80 7.03 11.68 6.66
C LYS A 80 6.63 11.80 8.13
N THR A 81 5.42 12.29 8.35
CA THR A 81 4.72 12.24 9.63
C THR A 81 3.42 11.48 9.45
N THR A 82 3.12 10.57 10.36
CA THR A 82 1.98 9.66 10.26
C THR A 82 1.26 9.50 11.59
N THR A 83 0.01 9.05 11.52
CA THR A 83 -0.78 8.61 12.66
C THR A 83 -1.24 7.19 12.41
N ARG A 84 -1.41 6.39 13.47
CA ARG A 84 -1.98 5.05 13.41
C ARG A 84 -2.90 4.80 14.58
N PHE A 85 -4.09 4.28 14.30
CA PHE A 85 -4.96 3.66 15.31
C PHE A 85 -5.48 2.33 14.79
N SER A 86 -5.82 1.42 15.70
CA SER A 86 -6.28 0.09 15.33
C SER A 86 -7.33 -0.43 16.30
N ALA A 87 -8.19 -1.32 15.76
CA ALA A 87 -9.05 -2.20 16.52
C ALA A 87 -8.53 -3.63 16.40
N TYR A 88 -8.62 -4.40 17.46
CA TYR A 88 -8.24 -5.81 17.44
C TYR A 88 -9.19 -6.69 18.26
N HIS A 89 -9.23 -7.95 17.89
CA HIS A 89 -9.95 -9.02 18.59
C HIS A 89 -9.11 -10.30 18.54
N ARG A 90 -8.93 -10.93 19.71
CA ARG A 90 -8.20 -12.18 19.82
C ARG A 90 -9.05 -13.35 19.41
N GLU A 91 -8.50 -14.33 18.72
CA GLU A 91 -9.22 -15.50 18.20
C GLU A 91 -9.85 -16.38 19.29
N ASP A 92 -9.26 -16.39 20.48
CA ASP A 92 -9.79 -17.13 21.65
C ASP A 92 -10.79 -16.32 22.49
N ASP A 93 -11.26 -15.15 21.98
CA ASP A 93 -12.13 -14.20 22.68
C ASP A 93 -11.54 -13.63 23.99
N GLY A 94 -10.23 -13.81 24.20
CA GLY A 94 -9.57 -13.42 25.45
C GLY A 94 -9.23 -11.95 25.56
N ASP A 95 -9.17 -11.21 24.45
CA ASP A 95 -8.77 -9.79 24.44
C ASP A 95 -9.35 -9.02 23.24
N THR A 96 -9.76 -7.78 23.49
CA THR A 96 -10.21 -6.83 22.46
C THR A 96 -9.76 -5.42 22.79
N GLY A 97 -9.52 -4.60 21.77
CA GLY A 97 -9.16 -3.22 22.01
C GLY A 97 -9.32 -2.32 20.80
N PHE A 98 -9.33 -1.03 21.10
CA PHE A 98 -9.30 0.04 20.10
C PHE A 98 -8.50 1.21 20.67
N GLY A 99 -7.56 1.74 19.89
CA GLY A 99 -6.79 2.89 20.35
C GLY A 99 -5.71 3.36 19.38
N TYR A 100 -5.08 4.47 19.79
CA TYR A 100 -3.92 5.01 19.10
C TYR A 100 -2.69 4.14 19.36
N TYR A 101 -1.93 3.83 18.30
CA TYR A 101 -0.75 2.98 18.38
C TYR A 101 0.52 3.78 18.06
N ALA A 102 1.11 4.40 19.06
CA ALA A 102 2.27 5.29 18.93
C ALA A 102 3.54 4.59 18.42
N ALA A 103 3.71 3.29 18.66
CA ALA A 103 4.86 2.53 18.12
C ALA A 103 4.74 2.24 16.61
N GLY A 104 3.58 2.52 16.02
CA GLY A 104 3.32 2.34 14.59
C GLY A 104 3.32 3.64 13.80
N ASP A 105 3.49 4.79 14.43
CA ASP A 105 3.54 6.10 13.78
C ASP A 105 4.98 6.59 13.53
N LEU A 106 5.11 7.68 12.78
CA LEU A 106 6.37 8.35 12.50
C LEU A 106 6.21 9.86 12.70
N ALA A 107 7.23 10.49 13.27
CA ALA A 107 7.32 11.95 13.43
C ALA A 107 8.56 12.46 12.72
N GLN A 108 8.38 13.08 11.54
CA GLN A 108 9.47 13.61 10.70
C GLN A 108 10.61 12.60 10.47
N SER A 109 10.23 11.34 10.15
CA SER A 109 11.17 10.24 9.93
C SER A 109 11.26 9.86 8.46
N ALA A 110 12.46 9.50 8.01
CA ALA A 110 12.73 8.89 6.71
C ALA A 110 12.56 7.36 6.71
N ASP A 111 12.23 6.75 7.85
CA ASP A 111 12.03 5.32 7.98
C ASP A 111 10.83 4.84 7.15
N PHE A 112 10.82 3.56 6.82
CA PHE A 112 9.67 2.90 6.22
C PHE A 112 8.50 2.88 7.23
N HIS A 113 7.31 3.27 6.76
CA HIS A 113 6.11 3.26 7.58
C HIS A 113 5.50 1.85 7.65
N LYS A 114 5.09 1.43 8.86
CA LYS A 114 4.51 0.11 9.13
C LYS A 114 3.04 0.06 8.68
N LEU A 115 2.72 -0.82 7.74
CA LEU A 115 1.36 -1.12 7.30
C LEU A 115 0.75 -2.27 8.09
N LEU A 116 1.48 -3.39 8.21
CA LEU A 116 1.15 -4.50 9.12
C LEU A 116 2.18 -4.54 10.23
N VAL A 117 1.77 -4.90 11.43
CA VAL A 117 2.65 -5.00 12.61
C VAL A 117 2.47 -6.36 13.26
N GLY A 118 3.59 -7.05 13.53
CA GLY A 118 3.56 -8.38 14.08
C GLY A 118 2.99 -9.40 13.08
N ALA A 119 3.28 -9.23 11.79
CA ALA A 119 2.84 -10.21 10.79
C ALA A 119 3.58 -11.53 11.02
N GLY A 120 2.83 -12.60 11.17
CA GLY A 120 3.37 -13.94 11.36
C GLY A 120 3.54 -14.71 10.06
N ASN A 121 4.26 -15.82 10.10
CA ASN A 121 4.64 -16.62 8.94
C ASN A 121 3.83 -17.92 8.78
N ALA A 122 2.85 -18.18 9.64
CA ALA A 122 1.95 -19.31 9.50
C ALA A 122 0.92 -19.10 8.38
N ALA A 123 0.28 -20.16 7.93
CA ALA A 123 -0.63 -20.12 6.78
C ALA A 123 -1.94 -19.36 7.06
N ASP A 124 -2.33 -19.23 8.31
CA ASP A 124 -3.49 -18.48 8.81
C ASP A 124 -3.15 -17.06 9.28
N GLU A 125 -1.89 -16.70 9.24
CA GLU A 125 -1.36 -15.36 9.52
C GLU A 125 -1.08 -14.59 8.24
N GLY A 126 -0.85 -13.28 8.34
CA GLY A 126 -0.60 -12.42 7.19
C GLY A 126 -1.67 -11.36 7.01
N GLY A 127 -1.59 -10.61 5.91
CA GLY A 127 -2.50 -9.48 5.77
C GLY A 127 -2.80 -9.02 4.36
N ALA A 128 -3.77 -8.11 4.30
CA ALA A 128 -4.21 -7.43 3.09
C ALA A 128 -4.59 -5.97 3.40
N GLY A 129 -4.69 -5.16 2.37
CA GLY A 129 -5.11 -3.77 2.54
C GLY A 129 -4.83 -2.90 1.33
N GLU A 130 -4.85 -1.59 1.57
CA GLU A 130 -4.60 -0.61 0.53
C GLU A 130 -3.92 0.65 1.07
N VAL A 131 -3.13 1.30 0.21
CA VAL A 131 -2.57 2.63 0.42
C VAL A 131 -3.08 3.54 -0.68
N HIS A 132 -3.61 4.70 -0.33
CA HIS A 132 -4.04 5.77 -1.22
C HIS A 132 -3.05 6.92 -1.14
N LEU A 133 -2.41 7.25 -2.26
CA LEU A 133 -1.44 8.33 -2.38
C LEU A 133 -1.99 9.42 -3.30
N PHE A 134 -2.10 10.65 -2.78
CA PHE A 134 -2.73 11.77 -3.47
C PHE A 134 -1.72 12.72 -4.11
N ASN A 135 -1.96 13.07 -5.38
CA ASN A 135 -1.18 14.04 -6.16
C ASN A 135 0.35 13.84 -6.03
N PRO A 136 0.89 12.61 -6.20
CA PRO A 136 2.32 12.35 -5.98
C PRO A 136 3.23 13.21 -6.85
N SER A 137 2.78 13.59 -8.05
CA SER A 137 3.55 14.40 -8.98
C SER A 137 3.52 15.92 -8.69
N SER A 138 2.80 16.37 -7.65
CA SER A 138 2.83 17.77 -7.26
C SER A 138 4.23 18.21 -6.83
N THR A 139 4.70 19.34 -7.35
CA THR A 139 5.93 20.01 -6.92
C THR A 139 5.65 21.26 -6.08
N THR A 140 4.40 21.48 -5.70
CA THR A 140 3.97 22.65 -4.92
C THR A 140 3.63 22.28 -3.48
N TYR A 141 3.02 21.13 -3.27
CA TYR A 141 2.48 20.71 -1.98
C TYR A 141 3.06 19.37 -1.53
N VAL A 142 3.02 19.13 -0.22
CA VAL A 142 3.28 17.81 0.38
C VAL A 142 2.26 16.78 -0.10
N LYS A 143 2.61 15.49 -0.10
CA LYS A 143 1.76 14.41 -0.60
C LYS A 143 1.12 13.68 0.56
N HIS A 144 -0.20 13.80 0.65
CA HIS A 144 -0.98 13.07 1.64
C HIS A 144 -1.22 11.62 1.21
N PHE A 145 -1.34 10.75 2.18
CA PHE A 145 -1.75 9.36 1.97
C PHE A 145 -2.59 8.87 3.15
N TYR A 146 -3.39 7.86 2.91
CA TYR A 146 -3.97 7.05 3.96
C TYR A 146 -3.92 5.57 3.59
N SER A 147 -4.11 4.70 4.59
CA SER A 147 -4.15 3.26 4.42
C SER A 147 -5.14 2.62 5.38
N THR A 148 -5.80 1.56 4.91
CA THR A 148 -6.57 0.64 5.75
C THR A 148 -6.03 -0.76 5.54
N THR A 149 -5.78 -1.47 6.64
CA THR A 149 -5.22 -2.82 6.60
C THR A 149 -5.98 -3.76 7.52
N GLN A 150 -5.99 -5.04 7.14
CA GLN A 150 -6.49 -6.15 7.95
C GLN A 150 -5.44 -7.25 7.98
N GLN A 151 -5.19 -7.81 9.16
CA GLN A 151 -4.25 -8.92 9.34
C GLN A 151 -4.70 -9.90 10.43
N GLY A 152 -4.26 -11.15 10.32
CA GLY A 152 -4.00 -12.02 11.45
C GLY A 152 -2.54 -11.83 11.86
N ASP A 153 -2.26 -11.54 13.12
CA ASP A 153 -0.89 -11.38 13.60
C ASP A 153 -0.34 -12.68 14.19
N ASN A 154 0.96 -12.71 14.50
CA ASN A 154 1.65 -13.86 15.11
C ASN A 154 1.15 -14.20 16.53
N GLY A 155 0.34 -13.36 17.15
CA GLY A 155 -0.24 -13.53 18.48
C GLY A 155 -1.69 -14.00 18.49
N GLY A 156 -2.27 -14.33 17.31
CA GLY A 156 -3.66 -14.71 17.16
C GLY A 156 -4.65 -13.55 17.31
N LEU A 157 -4.23 -12.33 16.94
CA LEU A 157 -5.09 -11.16 16.88
C LEU A 157 -5.57 -10.92 15.45
N ALA A 158 -6.86 -10.77 15.25
CA ALA A 158 -7.43 -10.12 14.08
C ALA A 158 -7.31 -8.60 14.29
N VAL A 159 -6.45 -7.93 13.49
CA VAL A 159 -6.16 -6.49 13.64
C VAL A 159 -6.61 -5.72 12.41
N ASN A 160 -7.45 -4.70 12.61
CA ASN A 160 -7.78 -3.70 11.59
C ASN A 160 -7.12 -2.37 11.95
N ALA A 161 -6.28 -1.83 11.06
CA ALA A 161 -5.58 -0.58 11.29
C ALA A 161 -5.96 0.50 10.27
N PHE A 162 -6.05 1.73 10.76
CA PHE A 162 -6.22 2.96 9.99
C PHE A 162 -4.98 3.83 10.16
N ILE A 163 -4.43 4.25 9.04
CA ILE A 163 -3.19 5.02 8.95
C ILE A 163 -3.46 6.26 8.12
N GLY A 164 -2.97 7.41 8.57
CA GLY A 164 -2.95 8.64 7.79
C GLY A 164 -1.60 9.31 7.89
N GLY A 165 -1.18 10.03 6.85
CA GLY A 165 0.07 10.73 6.89
C GLY A 165 0.35 11.59 5.67
N TYR A 166 1.54 12.16 5.65
CA TYR A 166 2.05 12.91 4.50
C TYR A 166 3.56 12.77 4.38
N PHE A 167 4.03 12.70 3.15
CA PHE A 167 5.43 12.89 2.82
C PHE A 167 5.76 14.38 2.94
N ASN A 168 6.66 14.74 3.87
CA ASN A 168 7.05 16.13 4.12
C ASN A 168 8.13 16.58 3.13
N ASN A 169 7.80 16.54 1.86
CA ASN A 169 8.63 16.98 0.74
C ASN A 169 7.71 17.52 -0.37
N THR A 170 8.13 18.59 -1.02
CA THR A 170 7.42 19.18 -2.17
C THR A 170 7.90 18.63 -3.52
N ASP A 171 9.02 17.90 -3.60
CA ASP A 171 9.42 17.22 -4.83
C ASP A 171 8.44 16.09 -5.16
N ASN A 172 8.31 15.72 -6.44
CA ASN A 172 7.43 14.64 -6.86
C ASN A 172 7.86 13.29 -6.26
N ILE A 173 6.89 12.53 -5.75
CA ILE A 173 7.10 11.12 -5.45
C ILE A 173 6.93 10.35 -6.76
N ASP A 174 8.01 9.75 -7.25
CA ASP A 174 8.09 9.08 -8.55
C ASP A 174 8.22 7.55 -8.45
N ALA A 175 8.51 7.04 -7.24
CA ALA A 175 8.49 5.60 -6.98
C ALA A 175 7.99 5.29 -5.56
N VAL A 176 7.47 4.07 -5.38
CA VAL A 176 7.01 3.53 -4.08
C VAL A 176 7.55 2.12 -3.93
N GLN A 177 8.07 1.80 -2.74
CA GLN A 177 8.58 0.47 -2.41
C GLN A 177 7.85 -0.10 -1.18
N PHE A 178 7.61 -1.41 -1.25
CA PHE A 178 7.09 -2.24 -0.16
C PHE A 178 8.13 -3.31 0.20
N LYS A 179 8.30 -3.56 1.50
CA LYS A 179 9.19 -4.62 2.02
C LYS A 179 8.80 -5.03 3.43
N MET A 180 9.31 -6.16 3.88
CA MET A 180 9.30 -6.49 5.30
C MET A 180 10.39 -5.73 6.06
N SER A 181 10.22 -5.57 7.36
CA SER A 181 11.28 -5.06 8.26
C SER A 181 12.46 -6.03 8.33
N SER A 182 12.21 -7.32 8.12
CA SER A 182 13.22 -8.38 8.03
C SER A 182 12.74 -9.53 7.15
N GLY A 183 13.66 -10.14 6.41
CA GLY A 183 13.38 -11.28 5.53
C GLY A 183 12.62 -10.94 4.26
N ASN A 184 12.21 -12.00 3.57
CA ASN A 184 11.45 -11.94 2.31
C ASN A 184 9.95 -12.14 2.56
N PHE A 185 9.14 -12.01 1.52
CA PHE A 185 7.69 -12.24 1.60
C PHE A 185 7.10 -12.78 0.31
N ASP A 186 5.93 -13.38 0.45
CA ASP A 186 5.03 -13.73 -0.63
C ASP A 186 3.82 -12.78 -0.63
N GLY A 187 3.18 -12.64 -1.80
CA GLY A 187 1.97 -11.83 -1.95
C GLY A 187 1.83 -11.20 -3.32
N LYS A 188 0.82 -10.36 -3.44
CA LYS A 188 0.58 -9.62 -4.68
C LYS A 188 0.26 -8.17 -4.36
N ILE A 189 0.87 -7.25 -5.10
CA ILE A 189 0.58 -5.82 -5.00
C ILE A 189 0.19 -5.31 -6.39
N LYS A 190 -0.92 -4.58 -6.44
CA LYS A 190 -1.42 -3.95 -7.67
C LYS A 190 -1.50 -2.44 -7.47
N MET A 191 -1.14 -1.69 -8.51
CA MET A 191 -1.23 -0.23 -8.56
C MET A 191 -2.29 0.20 -9.57
N TRP A 192 -3.21 1.05 -9.12
CA TRP A 192 -4.20 1.72 -9.96
C TRP A 192 -3.99 3.22 -9.95
N GLY A 193 -4.27 3.87 -11.08
CA GLY A 193 -4.40 5.32 -11.19
C GLY A 193 -5.87 5.72 -11.23
N VAL A 194 -6.22 6.80 -10.53
CA VAL A 194 -7.55 7.41 -10.48
C VAL A 194 -7.47 8.85 -11.01
N LYS A 195 -8.36 9.19 -11.97
CA LYS A 195 -8.46 10.54 -12.56
C LYS A 195 -9.26 11.49 -11.70
#